data_a08242ba01861a1eea636fea1454de82
#
_entry.id   a08242ba01861a1eea636fea1454de82
#
_cell.length_a   1.000
_cell.length_b   1.000
_cell.length_c   1.000
_cell.angle_alpha   90.00
_cell.angle_beta   90.00
_cell.angle_gamma   90.00
#
_symmetry.space_group_name_H-M   'P 1'
#
loop_
_entity.id
_entity.type
_entity.pdbx_description
1 polymer ?
#
loop_
_entity_poly.entity_id
_entity_poly.type
_entity_poly.pdbx_seq_one_letter_code
_entity_poly.pdbx_strand_id
1 'polypeptide(L)'
;MEKNDIIIIHGTDYKNMAKRVLEQAGVAADIGDLNKKVALKPNLVTAKAPSSGATTHGELLAGVIEYLQEHGFQNITIMEGSWVGDHTEDAFQAAGYHQVCRRYGVPFVDLQRDTWKEYDAGGMKIKLCDKAAAVDYMINMPVLKGHCQTTVTCALKNNKGVIPNSEKRRFHTLGLHKPIAH
;
A
#
# COMPACT_ATOMS: atom_id res chain seq x y z
N MET A 1 8.41 15.03 13.36
CA MET A 1 7.27 14.33 13.99
C MET A 1 7.82 13.46 15.12
N GLU A 2 7.22 13.48 16.31
CA GLU A 2 7.63 12.60 17.39
C GLU A 2 7.02 11.19 17.21
N LYS A 3 7.57 10.16 17.87
CA LYS A 3 7.19 8.74 17.67
C LYS A 3 5.69 8.46 17.90
N ASN A 4 5.01 9.26 18.68
CA ASN A 4 3.59 9.06 19.05
C ASN A 4 2.64 10.08 18.42
N ASP A 5 3.10 10.90 17.49
CA ASP A 5 2.26 11.88 16.82
C ASP A 5 1.32 11.22 15.83
N ILE A 6 0.10 11.73 15.75
CA ILE A 6 -0.89 11.38 14.73
C ILE A 6 -1.30 12.67 14.03
N ILE A 7 -1.13 12.73 12.71
CA ILE A 7 -1.59 13.83 11.88
C ILE A 7 -2.95 13.47 11.28
N ILE A 8 -3.94 14.31 11.49
CA ILE A 8 -5.27 14.17 10.94
C ILE A 8 -5.55 15.33 10.00
N ILE A 9 -5.79 15.04 8.72
CA ILE A 9 -6.21 16.03 7.72
C ILE A 9 -7.65 15.72 7.31
N HIS A 10 -8.50 16.71 7.41
CA HIS A 10 -9.91 16.63 7.03
C HIS A 10 -10.17 17.47 5.77
N GLY A 11 -11.02 16.97 4.86
CA GLY A 11 -11.41 17.68 3.64
C GLY A 11 -12.00 16.74 2.58
N THR A 12 -12.25 17.29 1.40
CA THR A 12 -12.81 16.59 0.23
C THR A 12 -11.86 16.57 -0.97
N ASP A 13 -10.80 17.38 -0.96
CA ASP A 13 -9.74 17.36 -1.96
C ASP A 13 -8.67 16.35 -1.56
N TYR A 14 -8.87 15.09 -1.97
CA TYR A 14 -8.00 13.96 -1.62
C TYR A 14 -6.54 14.19 -2.02
N LYS A 15 -6.30 14.84 -3.16
CA LYS A 15 -4.95 15.12 -3.64
C LYS A 15 -4.23 16.08 -2.70
N ASN A 16 -4.85 17.21 -2.38
CA ASN A 16 -4.29 18.19 -1.45
C ASN A 16 -4.16 17.63 -0.02
N MET A 17 -5.12 16.83 0.43
CA MET A 17 -5.03 16.14 1.73
C MET A 17 -3.79 15.25 1.81
N ALA A 18 -3.50 14.45 0.75
CA ALA A 18 -2.32 13.61 0.69
C ALA A 18 -1.03 14.42 0.77
N LYS A 19 -0.91 15.49 -0.03
CA LYS A 19 0.27 16.38 -0.01
C LYS A 19 0.48 17.00 1.35
N ARG A 20 -0.57 17.52 1.97
CA ARG A 20 -0.49 18.17 3.30
C ARG A 20 -0.08 17.22 4.42
N VAL A 21 -0.60 15.99 4.45
CA VAL A 21 -0.22 15.03 5.48
C VAL A 21 1.23 14.59 5.34
N LEU A 22 1.71 14.39 4.11
CA LEU A 22 3.10 14.01 3.85
C LEU A 22 4.08 15.14 4.18
N GLU A 23 3.72 16.38 3.85
CA GLU A 23 4.51 17.57 4.19
C GLU A 23 4.62 17.76 5.71
N GLN A 24 3.49 17.72 6.43
CA GLN A 24 3.49 17.85 7.90
C GLN A 24 4.24 16.69 8.58
N ALA A 25 4.20 15.50 8.00
CA ALA A 25 4.95 14.34 8.49
C ALA A 25 6.45 14.42 8.18
N GLY A 26 6.87 15.29 7.26
CA GLY A 26 8.27 15.40 6.83
C GLY A 26 8.76 14.19 6.05
N VAL A 27 7.86 13.54 5.26
CA VAL A 27 8.15 12.26 4.60
C VAL A 27 9.33 12.33 3.64
N ALA A 28 9.48 13.43 2.90
CA ALA A 28 10.63 13.61 1.99
C ALA A 28 11.97 13.58 2.75
N ALA A 29 12.04 14.23 3.91
CA ALA A 29 13.23 14.20 4.76
C ALA A 29 13.46 12.82 5.40
N ASP A 30 12.39 12.09 5.74
CA ASP A 30 12.46 10.73 6.29
C ASP A 30 12.96 9.72 5.24
N ILE A 31 12.53 9.83 3.98
CA ILE A 31 13.07 9.06 2.87
C ILE A 31 14.56 9.40 2.66
N GLY A 32 14.90 10.66 2.61
CA GLY A 32 16.27 11.21 2.55
C GLY A 32 16.92 11.07 1.17
N ASP A 33 17.40 9.89 0.78
CA ASP A 33 18.09 9.67 -0.49
C ASP A 33 17.11 9.58 -1.67
N LEU A 34 17.31 10.45 -2.69
CA LEU A 34 16.48 10.52 -3.90
C LEU A 34 16.58 9.28 -4.80
N ASN A 35 17.64 8.46 -4.64
CA ASN A 35 17.82 7.22 -5.40
C ASN A 35 17.04 6.04 -4.81
N LYS A 36 16.48 6.17 -3.62
CA LYS A 36 15.68 5.10 -2.99
C LYS A 36 14.50 4.70 -3.85
N LYS A 37 14.24 3.39 -3.86
CA LYS A 37 13.04 2.79 -4.46
C LYS A 37 11.87 2.98 -3.52
N VAL A 38 10.97 3.87 -3.87
CA VAL A 38 9.77 4.18 -3.06
C VAL A 38 8.57 3.42 -3.60
N ALA A 39 7.99 2.58 -2.77
CA ALA A 39 6.75 1.87 -3.09
C ALA A 39 5.53 2.58 -2.50
N LEU A 40 4.49 2.73 -3.32
CA LEU A 40 3.16 3.12 -2.87
C LEU A 40 2.29 1.87 -2.78
N LYS A 41 1.83 1.57 -1.58
CA LYS A 41 0.99 0.40 -1.32
C LYS A 41 -0.44 0.83 -0.97
N PRO A 42 -1.33 1.05 -1.96
CA PRO A 42 -2.74 1.30 -1.71
C PRO A 42 -3.44 0.07 -1.12
N ASN A 43 -4.71 0.20 -0.77
CA ASN A 43 -5.60 -0.89 -0.46
C ASN A 43 -6.48 -1.20 -1.68
N LEU A 44 -6.16 -2.24 -2.43
CA LEU A 44 -6.93 -2.75 -3.58
C LEU A 44 -7.39 -4.19 -3.33
N VAL A 45 -8.15 -4.39 -2.26
CA VAL A 45 -8.56 -5.73 -1.82
C VAL A 45 -9.44 -6.47 -2.82
N THR A 46 -10.23 -5.75 -3.62
CA THR A 46 -11.24 -6.29 -4.55
C THR A 46 -11.54 -5.28 -5.65
N ALA A 47 -12.12 -5.75 -6.77
CA ALA A 47 -12.52 -4.94 -7.92
C ALA A 47 -13.78 -4.09 -7.64
N LYS A 48 -13.65 -3.12 -6.73
CA LYS A 48 -14.70 -2.16 -6.39
C LYS A 48 -14.21 -0.73 -6.51
N ALA A 49 -15.09 0.17 -6.95
CA ALA A 49 -14.80 1.59 -7.00
C ALA A 49 -14.48 2.15 -5.61
N PRO A 50 -13.58 3.12 -5.49
CA PRO A 50 -13.21 3.75 -4.21
C PRO A 50 -14.39 4.35 -3.45
N SER A 51 -15.40 4.83 -4.13
CA SER A 51 -16.66 5.35 -3.54
C SER A 51 -17.40 4.33 -2.67
N SER A 52 -17.10 3.03 -2.83
CA SER A 52 -17.63 1.97 -1.96
C SER A 52 -17.00 1.92 -0.57
N GLY A 53 -15.91 2.68 -0.32
CA GLY A 53 -15.09 2.60 0.89
C GLY A 53 -14.23 1.33 0.98
N ALA A 54 -14.15 0.51 -0.09
CA ALA A 54 -13.40 -0.74 -0.06
C ALA A 54 -11.93 -0.57 -0.48
N THR A 55 -11.63 0.43 -1.32
CA THR A 55 -10.32 0.63 -1.95
C THR A 55 -9.85 2.08 -1.81
N THR A 56 -8.55 2.29 -1.92
CA THR A 56 -7.93 3.63 -1.83
C THR A 56 -8.29 4.45 -3.07
N HIS A 57 -8.61 5.73 -2.89
CA HIS A 57 -8.92 6.64 -3.99
C HIS A 57 -7.70 6.95 -4.86
N GLY A 58 -7.86 6.92 -6.19
CA GLY A 58 -6.79 7.25 -7.14
C GLY A 58 -6.28 8.69 -7.00
N GLU A 59 -7.14 9.64 -6.61
CA GLU A 59 -6.73 11.02 -6.33
C GLU A 59 -5.81 11.14 -5.12
N LEU A 60 -6.03 10.32 -4.07
CA LEU A 60 -5.12 10.27 -2.93
C LEU A 60 -3.74 9.76 -3.37
N LEU A 61 -3.71 8.69 -4.19
CA LEU A 61 -2.50 8.15 -4.78
C LEU A 61 -1.79 9.18 -5.66
N ALA A 62 -2.54 9.92 -6.49
CA ALA A 62 -2.01 11.00 -7.31
C ALA A 62 -1.34 12.09 -6.48
N GLY A 63 -1.95 12.48 -5.36
CA GLY A 63 -1.37 13.46 -4.45
C GLY A 63 -0.07 13.01 -3.81
N VAL A 64 0.05 11.72 -3.44
CA VAL A 64 1.31 11.14 -2.95
C VAL A 64 2.39 11.16 -4.03
N ILE A 65 2.05 10.80 -5.27
CA ILE A 65 3.00 10.81 -6.39
C ILE A 65 3.47 12.25 -6.68
N GLU A 66 2.56 13.21 -6.78
CA GLU A 66 2.90 14.62 -6.99
C GLU A 66 3.85 15.13 -5.90
N TYR A 67 3.54 14.87 -4.63
CA TYR A 67 4.40 15.23 -3.51
C TYR A 67 5.82 14.68 -3.68
N LEU A 68 5.95 13.39 -3.97
CA LEU A 68 7.25 12.75 -4.13
C LEU A 68 8.02 13.33 -5.33
N GLN A 69 7.36 13.53 -6.48
CA GLN A 69 7.99 14.08 -7.68
C GLN A 69 8.41 15.54 -7.48
N GLU A 70 7.62 16.36 -6.80
CA GLU A 70 7.95 17.74 -6.42
C GLU A 70 9.19 17.82 -5.51
N HIS A 71 9.42 16.77 -4.68
CA HIS A 71 10.61 16.65 -3.84
C HIS A 71 11.78 15.92 -4.53
N GLY A 72 11.67 15.63 -5.83
CA GLY A 72 12.77 15.07 -6.64
C GLY A 72 12.83 13.55 -6.70
N PHE A 73 11.94 12.81 -6.04
CA PHE A 73 11.90 11.35 -6.11
C PHE A 73 11.34 10.88 -7.45
N GLN A 74 12.09 10.08 -8.18
CA GLN A 74 11.70 9.55 -9.49
C GLN A 74 11.49 8.02 -9.49
N ASN A 75 12.12 7.32 -8.55
CA ASN A 75 12.05 5.86 -8.48
C ASN A 75 10.84 5.40 -7.65
N ILE A 76 9.65 5.69 -8.18
CA ILE A 76 8.36 5.44 -7.53
C ILE A 76 7.67 4.27 -8.23
N THR A 77 7.09 3.35 -7.47
CA THR A 77 6.32 2.20 -7.99
C THR A 77 5.05 2.01 -7.18
N ILE A 78 3.93 1.79 -7.83
CA ILE A 78 2.69 1.37 -7.17
C ILE A 78 2.67 -0.15 -7.13
N MET A 79 2.36 -0.77 -5.98
CA MET A 79 2.29 -2.22 -5.88
C MET A 79 1.17 -2.69 -4.96
N GLU A 80 0.52 -3.78 -5.33
CA GLU A 80 -0.52 -4.44 -4.52
C GLU A 80 -0.69 -5.90 -4.94
N GLY A 81 -1.17 -6.71 -4.01
CA GLY A 81 -1.72 -8.04 -4.26
C GLY A 81 -3.10 -8.14 -3.62
N SER A 82 -4.16 -8.16 -4.42
CA SER A 82 -5.55 -8.23 -3.97
C SER A 82 -5.85 -9.51 -3.16
N TRP A 83 -7.05 -9.62 -2.64
CA TRP A 83 -7.54 -10.81 -1.98
C TRP A 83 -7.48 -12.03 -2.91
N VAL A 84 -7.29 -13.23 -2.35
CA VAL A 84 -7.09 -14.48 -3.09
C VAL A 84 -8.28 -14.90 -3.99
N GLY A 85 -9.43 -14.34 -3.78
CA GLY A 85 -10.65 -14.59 -4.59
C GLY A 85 -10.89 -13.53 -5.66
N ASP A 86 -9.95 -12.61 -5.87
CA ASP A 86 -10.07 -11.53 -6.85
C ASP A 86 -8.73 -11.33 -7.59
N HIS A 87 -8.75 -10.65 -8.73
CA HIS A 87 -7.56 -10.34 -9.51
C HIS A 87 -7.12 -8.90 -9.25
N THR A 88 -5.83 -8.72 -8.99
CA THR A 88 -5.27 -7.38 -8.70
C THR A 88 -5.46 -6.42 -9.88
N GLU A 89 -5.34 -6.91 -11.11
CA GLU A 89 -5.53 -6.11 -12.32
C GLU A 89 -6.96 -5.55 -12.42
N ASP A 90 -7.97 -6.36 -12.09
CA ASP A 90 -9.37 -5.94 -12.11
C ASP A 90 -9.63 -4.87 -11.03
N ALA A 91 -9.03 -5.04 -9.84
CA ALA A 91 -9.11 -4.05 -8.77
C ALA A 91 -8.41 -2.73 -9.15
N PHE A 92 -7.27 -2.82 -9.81
CA PHE A 92 -6.51 -1.71 -10.33
C PHE A 92 -7.30 -0.90 -11.37
N GLN A 93 -7.95 -1.61 -12.30
CA GLN A 93 -8.83 -1.01 -13.29
C GLN A 93 -10.05 -0.34 -12.65
N ALA A 94 -10.75 -1.05 -11.74
CA ALA A 94 -11.94 -0.54 -11.07
C ALA A 94 -11.67 0.72 -10.23
N ALA A 95 -10.48 0.85 -9.67
CA ALA A 95 -10.03 2.03 -8.93
C ALA A 95 -9.52 3.17 -9.82
N GLY A 96 -9.45 2.99 -11.15
CA GLY A 96 -9.00 4.00 -12.12
C GLY A 96 -7.49 4.25 -12.14
N TYR A 97 -6.68 3.34 -11.62
CA TYR A 97 -5.24 3.56 -11.43
C TYR A 97 -4.44 3.54 -12.73
N HIS A 98 -4.94 2.92 -13.81
CA HIS A 98 -4.31 3.02 -15.14
C HIS A 98 -4.14 4.49 -15.60
N GLN A 99 -5.12 5.33 -15.29
CA GLN A 99 -5.05 6.76 -15.63
C GLN A 99 -3.98 7.46 -14.79
N VAL A 100 -3.88 7.13 -13.51
CA VAL A 100 -2.84 7.66 -12.61
C VAL A 100 -1.46 7.26 -13.10
N CYS A 101 -1.24 5.97 -13.40
CA CYS A 101 0.03 5.48 -13.93
C CYS A 101 0.46 6.20 -15.21
N ARG A 102 -0.45 6.33 -16.17
CA ARG A 102 -0.16 7.04 -17.45
C ARG A 102 0.14 8.51 -17.23
N ARG A 103 -0.62 9.19 -16.37
CA ARG A 103 -0.48 10.62 -16.11
C ARG A 103 0.86 10.97 -15.49
N TYR A 104 1.34 10.16 -14.56
CA TYR A 104 2.53 10.47 -13.76
C TYR A 104 3.77 9.64 -14.16
N GLY A 105 3.66 8.76 -15.14
CA GLY A 105 4.76 7.91 -15.57
C GLY A 105 5.21 6.89 -14.50
N VAL A 106 4.33 6.51 -13.57
CA VAL A 106 4.65 5.61 -12.46
C VAL A 106 4.15 4.18 -12.79
N PRO A 107 5.02 3.15 -12.74
CA PRO A 107 4.63 1.78 -13.03
C PRO A 107 3.78 1.16 -11.92
N PHE A 108 2.97 0.17 -12.30
CA PHE A 108 2.25 -0.70 -11.39
C PHE A 108 2.83 -2.12 -11.39
N VAL A 109 2.90 -2.72 -10.22
CA VAL A 109 3.35 -4.09 -10.00
C VAL A 109 2.24 -4.91 -9.35
N ASP A 110 1.76 -5.94 -10.06
CA ASP A 110 0.86 -6.95 -9.52
C ASP A 110 1.65 -7.98 -8.71
N LEU A 111 1.55 -7.90 -7.38
CA LEU A 111 2.23 -8.82 -6.47
C LEU A 111 1.60 -10.22 -6.40
N GLN A 112 0.40 -10.44 -6.97
CA GLN A 112 -0.15 -11.79 -7.11
C GLN A 112 0.63 -12.63 -8.13
N ARG A 113 1.33 -11.96 -9.06
CA ARG A 113 2.14 -12.58 -10.11
C ARG A 113 3.64 -12.56 -9.82
N ASP A 114 4.03 -12.05 -8.65
CA ASP A 114 5.44 -11.95 -8.27
C ASP A 114 5.99 -13.26 -7.71
N THR A 115 7.29 -13.43 -7.77
CA THR A 115 8.04 -14.45 -7.04
C THR A 115 8.16 -14.07 -5.57
N TRP A 116 8.61 -14.99 -4.71
CA TRP A 116 8.71 -14.74 -3.28
C TRP A 116 9.84 -15.55 -2.65
N LYS A 117 10.32 -15.05 -1.51
CA LYS A 117 11.26 -15.75 -0.63
C LYS A 117 10.70 -15.84 0.78
N GLU A 118 11.24 -16.75 1.56
CA GLU A 118 10.91 -16.93 2.97
C GLU A 118 11.86 -16.13 3.85
N TYR A 119 11.32 -15.39 4.80
CA TYR A 119 12.04 -14.57 5.77
C TYR A 119 11.64 -14.98 7.19
N ASP A 120 12.57 -14.87 8.15
CA ASP A 120 12.25 -15.01 9.57
C ASP A 120 11.74 -13.65 10.10
N ALA A 121 10.51 -13.63 10.56
CA ALA A 121 9.85 -12.48 11.15
C ALA A 121 9.65 -12.73 12.65
N GLY A 122 10.71 -12.62 13.43
CA GLY A 122 10.65 -12.78 14.89
C GLY A 122 10.24 -14.19 15.33
N GLY A 123 10.79 -15.23 14.70
CA GLY A 123 10.52 -16.63 15.00
C GLY A 123 9.33 -17.24 14.24
N MET A 124 8.73 -16.46 13.33
CA MET A 124 7.74 -16.97 12.39
C MET A 124 8.28 -16.79 10.95
N LYS A 125 8.34 -17.88 10.20
CA LYS A 125 8.71 -17.80 8.77
C LYS A 125 7.53 -17.30 7.95
N ILE A 126 7.78 -16.23 7.16
CA ILE A 126 6.78 -15.57 6.33
C ILE A 126 7.32 -15.45 4.90
N LYS A 127 6.49 -15.75 3.91
CA LYS A 127 6.80 -15.53 2.49
C LYS A 127 6.47 -14.09 2.13
N LEU A 128 7.45 -13.38 1.56
CA LEU A 128 7.31 -12.00 1.09
C LEU A 128 7.58 -11.96 -0.40
N CYS A 129 6.78 -11.22 -1.16
CA CYS A 129 6.98 -10.99 -2.59
C CYS A 129 8.32 -10.30 -2.85
N ASP A 130 9.07 -10.77 -3.84
CA ASP A 130 10.45 -10.30 -4.10
C ASP A 130 10.51 -8.81 -4.42
N LYS A 131 9.54 -8.31 -5.20
CA LYS A 131 9.48 -6.88 -5.53
C LYS A 131 9.11 -6.01 -4.33
N ALA A 132 8.29 -6.52 -3.42
CA ALA A 132 8.00 -5.81 -2.17
C ALA A 132 9.21 -5.81 -1.21
N ALA A 133 9.98 -6.90 -1.19
CA ALA A 133 11.20 -6.98 -0.38
C ALA A 133 12.36 -6.12 -0.92
N ALA A 134 12.30 -5.74 -2.20
CA ALA A 134 13.37 -5.01 -2.89
C ALA A 134 13.23 -3.48 -2.83
N VAL A 135 12.21 -2.95 -2.13
CA VAL A 135 12.03 -1.50 -1.99
C VAL A 135 12.74 -0.97 -0.74
N ASP A 136 13.20 0.26 -0.81
CA ASP A 136 13.91 0.91 0.29
C ASP A 136 12.97 1.65 1.25
N TYR A 137 11.82 2.07 0.73
CA TYR A 137 10.79 2.79 1.50
C TYR A 137 9.39 2.47 0.99
N MET A 138 8.45 2.22 1.91
CA MET A 138 7.06 1.92 1.54
C MET A 138 6.08 2.88 2.20
N ILE A 139 5.30 3.60 1.40
CA ILE A 139 4.16 4.39 1.86
C ILE A 139 2.92 3.51 1.83
N ASN A 140 2.50 3.06 3.00
CA ASN A 140 1.32 2.21 3.16
C ASN A 140 0.06 3.08 3.24
N MET A 141 -0.87 2.90 2.30
CA MET A 141 -2.07 3.73 2.12
C MET A 141 -3.36 2.92 2.36
N PRO A 142 -3.61 2.46 3.60
CA PRO A 142 -4.77 1.63 3.92
C PRO A 142 -6.07 2.43 3.88
N VAL A 143 -7.19 1.71 3.73
CA VAL A 143 -8.52 2.22 4.08
C VAL A 143 -8.87 1.74 5.49
N LEU A 144 -9.24 2.66 6.36
CA LEU A 144 -9.79 2.32 7.68
C LEU A 144 -11.24 1.86 7.50
N LYS A 145 -11.51 0.59 7.73
CA LYS A 145 -12.84 -0.03 7.52
C LYS A 145 -13.04 -1.26 8.41
N GLY A 146 -14.28 -1.65 8.61
CA GLY A 146 -14.63 -2.91 9.27
C GLY A 146 -14.10 -4.14 8.54
N HIS A 147 -13.86 -5.23 9.29
CA HIS A 147 -13.48 -6.53 8.75
C HIS A 147 -14.08 -7.68 9.55
N CYS A 148 -14.62 -8.67 8.85
CA CYS A 148 -15.36 -9.80 9.47
C CYS A 148 -14.49 -10.66 10.41
N GLN A 149 -13.19 -10.77 10.19
CA GLN A 149 -12.30 -11.64 10.98
C GLN A 149 -11.35 -10.87 11.91
N THR A 150 -10.89 -9.67 11.51
CA THR A 150 -9.93 -8.87 12.28
C THR A 150 -10.56 -7.64 12.91
N THR A 151 -11.89 -7.54 12.90
CA THR A 151 -12.68 -6.41 13.37
C THR A 151 -12.40 -5.13 12.56
N VAL A 152 -11.14 -4.77 12.37
CA VAL A 152 -10.70 -3.58 11.65
C VAL A 152 -9.69 -3.91 10.55
N THR A 153 -9.77 -3.20 9.44
CA THR A 153 -8.72 -3.09 8.42
C THR A 153 -8.06 -1.73 8.57
N CYS A 154 -6.75 -1.73 8.68
CA CYS A 154 -5.90 -0.53 8.63
C CYS A 154 -4.47 -0.93 8.21
N ALA A 155 -3.45 -0.18 8.60
CA ALA A 155 -2.06 -0.30 8.14
C ALA A 155 -1.49 -1.73 8.23
N LEU A 156 -1.52 -2.36 9.41
CA LEU A 156 -0.97 -3.71 9.58
C LEU A 156 -1.63 -4.73 8.64
N LYS A 157 -2.97 -4.74 8.59
CA LYS A 157 -3.69 -5.68 7.74
C LYS A 157 -3.50 -5.40 6.24
N ASN A 158 -3.29 -4.14 5.85
CA ASN A 158 -3.02 -3.80 4.45
C ASN A 158 -1.73 -4.45 3.95
N ASN A 159 -0.74 -4.68 4.81
CA ASN A 159 0.51 -5.35 4.46
C ASN A 159 0.32 -6.82 4.02
N LYS A 160 -0.84 -7.45 4.23
CA LYS A 160 -1.16 -8.73 3.58
C LYS A 160 -1.11 -8.68 2.04
N GLY A 161 -1.18 -7.50 1.43
CA GLY A 161 -1.01 -7.34 -0.02
C GLY A 161 0.41 -7.57 -0.52
N VAL A 162 1.43 -7.60 0.35
CA VAL A 162 2.83 -7.84 -0.04
C VAL A 162 3.27 -9.30 0.08
N ILE A 163 2.38 -10.20 0.51
CA ILE A 163 2.64 -11.65 0.60
C ILE A 163 1.91 -12.41 -0.51
N PRO A 164 2.47 -13.55 -1.00
CA PRO A 164 1.84 -14.32 -2.08
C PRO A 164 0.52 -14.97 -1.63
N ASN A 165 -0.31 -15.35 -2.60
CA ASN A 165 -1.63 -15.94 -2.33
C ASN A 165 -1.58 -17.22 -1.47
N SER A 166 -0.53 -18.03 -1.62
CA SER A 166 -0.30 -19.20 -0.75
C SER A 166 -0.16 -18.80 0.72
N GLU A 167 0.57 -17.74 0.99
CA GLU A 167 0.79 -17.22 2.34
C GLU A 167 -0.45 -16.52 2.90
N LYS A 168 -1.21 -15.81 2.06
CA LYS A 168 -2.51 -15.24 2.46
C LYS A 168 -3.46 -16.33 2.98
N ARG A 169 -3.51 -17.50 2.29
CA ARG A 169 -4.32 -18.65 2.74
C ARG A 169 -3.79 -19.22 4.06
N ARG A 170 -2.47 -19.40 4.18
CA ARG A 170 -1.83 -19.89 5.43
C ARG A 170 -2.16 -18.98 6.61
N PHE A 171 -2.15 -17.67 6.45
CA PHE A 171 -2.55 -16.72 7.49
C PHE A 171 -3.99 -16.94 7.97
N HIS A 172 -4.91 -17.26 7.06
CA HIS A 172 -6.29 -17.59 7.45
C HIS A 172 -6.39 -18.88 8.27
N THR A 173 -5.56 -19.89 7.95
CA THR A 173 -5.50 -21.16 8.70
C THR A 173 -4.92 -20.97 10.11
N LEU A 174 -3.91 -20.10 10.26
CA LEU A 174 -3.26 -19.82 11.54
C LEU A 174 -4.05 -18.86 12.46
N GLY A 175 -5.13 -18.25 11.95
CA GLY A 175 -5.78 -17.11 12.58
C GLY A 175 -5.02 -15.82 12.28
N LEU A 176 -5.73 -14.80 11.78
CA LEU A 176 -5.12 -13.61 11.16
C LEU A 176 -4.33 -12.70 12.11
N HIS A 177 -4.70 -12.66 13.40
CA HIS A 177 -4.13 -11.68 14.34
C HIS A 177 -2.63 -11.89 14.54
N LYS A 178 -2.22 -13.11 14.89
CA LYS A 178 -0.80 -13.43 15.14
C LYS A 178 0.08 -13.18 13.93
N PRO A 179 -0.18 -13.77 12.74
CA PRO A 179 0.70 -13.57 11.59
C PRO A 179 0.68 -12.15 10.99
N ILE A 180 -0.35 -11.34 11.25
CA ILE A 180 -0.37 -9.93 10.84
C ILE A 180 0.50 -9.07 11.78
N ALA A 181 0.68 -9.48 13.04
CA ALA A 181 1.49 -8.76 14.00
C ALA A 181 3.00 -9.02 13.87
N HIS A 182 3.38 -10.12 13.19
CA HIS A 182 4.77 -10.43 12.85
C HIS A 182 5.21 -9.67 11.59
#